data_032615f1f2305a102e81fd8c8d69df02
#
_entry.id   032615f1f2305a102e81fd8c8d69df02
#
_cell.length_a   1.000
_cell.length_b   1.000
_cell.length_c   1.000
_cell.angle_alpha   90.00
_cell.angle_beta   90.00
_cell.angle_gamma   90.00
#
_symmetry.space_group_name_H-M   'P 1'
#
loop_
_entity.id
_entity.type
_entity.pdbx_description
1 polymer ?
#
loop_
_entity_poly.entity_id
_entity_poly.type
_entity_poly.pdbx_seq_one_letter_code
_entity_poly.pdbx_strand_id
1 'polypeptide(L)'
;MGDPFMKKARQVLFVIVILNIYLSIVSWSDITSATMETAERILIDFNNTDEKENWQIINDDVMGGVSQSEIIFNDTGTATFQGRISLENNGGFASTRSKSHSYRLGGYNGLHVRIQGDGKDYQLRVRTDNRFDGISYRYRFATQPETWMNIRVPFSEFVPVFRGRIQSNVSPISPEQIQQVGFLISDKQAGKFRIEIDWIKAYK
;
A
#
# COMPACT_ATOMS: atom_id res chain seq x y z
N MET A 1 -13.78 -65.61 36.10
CA MET A 1 -14.58 -65.62 34.90
C MET A 1 -15.26 -64.23 34.85
N GLY A 2 -14.67 -63.28 34.13
CA GLY A 2 -15.14 -61.87 34.13
C GLY A 2 -16.32 -61.66 33.16
N ASP A 3 -17.34 -61.02 33.67
CA ASP A 3 -18.60 -60.75 32.98
C ASP A 3 -18.36 -60.03 31.63
N PRO A 4 -18.80 -60.59 30.49
CA PRO A 4 -18.64 -60.01 29.16
C PRO A 4 -19.39 -58.69 28.99
N PHE A 5 -20.38 -58.37 29.82
CA PHE A 5 -21.12 -57.14 29.84
C PHE A 5 -20.27 -55.97 30.32
N MET A 6 -19.46 -56.15 31.33
CA MET A 6 -18.55 -55.12 31.85
C MET A 6 -17.39 -54.79 30.89
N LYS A 7 -16.93 -55.72 30.05
CA LYS A 7 -15.90 -55.45 29.03
C LYS A 7 -16.46 -54.56 27.90
N LYS A 8 -17.71 -54.79 27.43
CA LYS A 8 -18.36 -53.97 26.43
C LYS A 8 -18.64 -52.52 26.93
N ALA A 9 -19.09 -52.38 28.18
CA ALA A 9 -19.33 -51.08 28.78
C ALA A 9 -18.05 -50.23 28.90
N ARG A 10 -16.91 -50.88 29.25
CA ARG A 10 -15.60 -50.21 29.32
C ARG A 10 -15.10 -49.79 27.94
N GLN A 11 -15.31 -50.57 26.89
CA GLN A 11 -14.93 -50.21 25.52
C GLN A 11 -15.75 -49.05 24.99
N VAL A 12 -17.06 -49.03 25.24
CA VAL A 12 -17.94 -47.93 24.80
C VAL A 12 -17.58 -46.62 25.52
N LEU A 13 -17.29 -46.68 26.83
CA LEU A 13 -16.87 -45.51 27.60
C LEU A 13 -15.54 -44.94 27.10
N PHE A 14 -14.59 -45.82 26.73
CA PHE A 14 -13.27 -45.41 26.22
C PHE A 14 -13.38 -44.73 24.85
N VAL A 15 -14.26 -45.20 23.96
CA VAL A 15 -14.52 -44.61 22.64
C VAL A 15 -15.20 -43.24 22.78
N ILE A 16 -16.14 -43.07 23.71
CA ILE A 16 -16.82 -41.80 23.98
C ILE A 16 -15.84 -40.74 24.53
N VAL A 17 -14.93 -41.13 25.42
CA VAL A 17 -13.89 -40.25 25.99
C VAL A 17 -12.90 -39.80 24.91
N ILE A 18 -12.47 -40.69 24.02
CA ILE A 18 -11.55 -40.37 22.91
C ILE A 18 -12.28 -39.42 21.90
N LEU A 19 -13.55 -39.66 21.60
CA LEU A 19 -14.33 -38.85 20.68
C LEU A 19 -14.53 -37.42 21.24
N ASN A 20 -14.75 -37.27 22.54
CA ASN A 20 -14.88 -35.94 23.16
C ASN A 20 -13.54 -35.21 23.23
N ILE A 21 -12.42 -35.90 23.42
CA ILE A 21 -11.08 -35.29 23.37
C ILE A 21 -10.75 -34.84 21.93
N TYR A 22 -11.12 -35.65 20.93
CA TYR A 22 -10.92 -35.29 19.52
C TYR A 22 -11.77 -34.08 19.09
N LEU A 23 -13.04 -34.00 19.51
CA LEU A 23 -13.88 -32.84 19.26
C LEU A 23 -13.40 -31.56 19.97
N SER A 24 -12.84 -31.69 21.18
CA SER A 24 -12.27 -30.53 21.87
C SER A 24 -10.96 -30.03 21.24
N ILE A 25 -10.14 -30.92 20.69
CA ILE A 25 -8.89 -30.55 20.00
C ILE A 25 -9.19 -29.87 18.66
N VAL A 26 -10.19 -30.36 17.90
CA VAL A 26 -10.59 -29.74 16.62
C VAL A 26 -11.18 -28.35 16.84
N SER A 27 -11.94 -28.12 17.92
CA SER A 27 -12.48 -26.80 18.22
C SER A 27 -11.43 -25.78 18.69
N TRP A 28 -10.30 -26.23 19.22
CA TRP A 28 -9.19 -25.35 19.63
C TRP A 28 -8.24 -25.04 18.47
N SER A 29 -8.10 -25.93 17.49
CA SER A 29 -7.30 -25.67 16.29
C SER A 29 -7.98 -24.67 15.34
N ASP A 30 -9.31 -24.64 15.31
CA ASP A 30 -10.07 -23.65 14.51
C ASP A 30 -10.08 -22.25 15.12
N ILE A 31 -9.86 -22.13 16.44
CA ILE A 31 -9.79 -20.82 17.11
C ILE A 31 -8.39 -20.18 16.96
N THR A 32 -7.33 -20.96 16.73
CA THR A 32 -5.98 -20.41 16.55
C THR A 32 -5.65 -20.03 15.10
N SER A 33 -6.47 -20.36 14.14
CA SER A 33 -6.42 -19.85 12.77
C SER A 33 -7.36 -18.65 12.55
N ALA A 34 -7.92 -18.06 13.61
CA ALA A 34 -8.46 -16.71 13.52
C ALA A 34 -7.30 -15.83 13.04
N THR A 35 -7.27 -15.63 11.73
CA THR A 35 -6.42 -14.72 11.01
C THR A 35 -6.16 -13.51 11.89
N MET A 36 -4.90 -13.26 12.22
CA MET A 36 -4.48 -11.91 12.54
C MET A 36 -4.71 -11.08 11.27
N GLU A 37 -5.99 -10.75 11.02
CA GLU A 37 -6.35 -9.75 10.06
C GLU A 37 -5.67 -8.49 10.55
N THR A 38 -4.52 -8.21 9.98
CA THR A 38 -3.75 -7.02 10.31
C THR A 38 -4.71 -5.87 10.11
N ALA A 39 -5.09 -5.20 11.20
CA ALA A 39 -6.08 -4.15 11.18
C ALA A 39 -5.66 -3.10 10.16
N GLU A 40 -6.31 -3.10 9.01
CA GLU A 40 -6.09 -2.13 7.94
C GLU A 40 -7.09 -0.98 8.06
N ARG A 41 -6.64 0.22 7.75
CA ARG A 41 -7.48 1.41 7.66
C ARG A 41 -7.35 2.02 6.27
N ILE A 42 -8.46 2.19 5.57
CA ILE A 42 -8.51 2.94 4.31
C ILE A 42 -8.11 4.39 4.58
N LEU A 43 -7.15 4.88 3.82
CA LEU A 43 -6.71 6.27 3.81
C LEU A 43 -7.29 7.01 2.60
N ILE A 44 -7.30 6.35 1.46
CA ILE A 44 -7.75 6.89 0.18
C ILE A 44 -8.49 5.76 -0.54
N ASP A 45 -9.73 6.06 -0.94
CA ASP A 45 -10.60 5.17 -1.73
C ASP A 45 -11.11 5.97 -2.92
N PHE A 46 -10.67 5.62 -4.11
CA PHE A 46 -11.04 6.32 -5.33
C PHE A 46 -12.49 6.06 -5.79
N ASN A 47 -13.23 5.16 -5.11
CA ASN A 47 -14.68 5.10 -5.22
C ASN A 47 -15.36 6.37 -4.65
N ASN A 48 -14.68 7.09 -3.76
CA ASN A 48 -15.21 8.32 -3.19
C ASN A 48 -14.99 9.48 -4.17
N THR A 49 -16.07 10.07 -4.65
CA THR A 49 -16.04 11.20 -5.61
C THR A 49 -15.35 12.44 -5.06
N ASP A 50 -15.32 12.63 -3.73
CA ASP A 50 -14.67 13.76 -3.07
C ASP A 50 -13.14 13.72 -3.24
N GLU A 51 -12.57 12.56 -3.56
CA GLU A 51 -11.14 12.42 -3.82
C GLU A 51 -10.69 13.20 -5.07
N LYS A 52 -11.56 13.48 -6.04
CA LYS A 52 -11.20 14.20 -7.27
C LYS A 52 -10.56 15.57 -7.01
N GLU A 53 -11.03 16.26 -6.01
CA GLU A 53 -10.52 17.59 -5.65
C GLU A 53 -9.26 17.51 -4.76
N ASN A 54 -8.92 16.33 -4.27
CA ASN A 54 -7.84 16.13 -3.30
C ASN A 54 -6.49 15.81 -3.93
N TRP A 55 -6.40 15.72 -5.25
CA TRP A 55 -5.16 15.38 -5.95
C TRP A 55 -4.66 16.53 -6.82
N GLN A 56 -3.34 16.63 -6.95
CA GLN A 56 -2.65 17.61 -7.77
C GLN A 56 -1.53 16.97 -8.58
N ILE A 57 -1.36 17.48 -9.79
CA ILE A 57 -0.27 17.10 -10.70
C ILE A 57 0.91 18.05 -10.49
N ILE A 58 2.12 17.49 -10.47
CA ILE A 58 3.37 18.23 -10.43
C ILE A 58 4.34 17.53 -11.37
N ASN A 59 4.62 18.17 -12.48
CA ASN A 59 5.56 17.69 -13.48
C ASN A 59 6.88 18.45 -13.42
N ASP A 60 7.81 18.09 -14.29
CA ASP A 60 9.11 18.73 -14.41
C ASP A 60 9.09 20.13 -15.03
N ASP A 61 7.93 20.63 -15.45
CA ASP A 61 7.71 22.01 -15.88
C ASP A 61 8.09 23.03 -14.80
N VAL A 62 7.97 22.66 -13.52
CA VAL A 62 8.49 23.45 -12.37
C VAL A 62 10.01 23.68 -12.42
N MET A 63 10.72 22.96 -13.30
CA MET A 63 12.18 23.09 -13.54
C MET A 63 12.48 23.34 -15.03
N GLY A 64 11.49 23.64 -15.85
CA GLY A 64 11.63 23.90 -17.30
C GLY A 64 11.54 22.68 -18.18
N GLY A 65 11.22 21.50 -17.64
CA GLY A 65 10.94 20.29 -18.42
C GLY A 65 9.62 20.38 -19.20
N VAL A 66 9.33 19.39 -20.01
CA VAL A 66 8.15 19.36 -20.89
C VAL A 66 7.34 18.06 -20.76
N SER A 67 7.53 17.32 -19.68
CA SER A 67 6.70 16.16 -19.37
C SER A 67 5.27 16.60 -19.06
N GLN A 68 4.31 15.76 -19.45
CA GLN A 68 2.88 16.03 -19.26
C GLN A 68 2.21 14.84 -18.59
N SER A 69 1.33 15.12 -17.66
CA SER A 69 0.54 14.09 -17.00
C SER A 69 -0.80 14.60 -16.51
N GLU A 70 -1.68 13.67 -16.24
CA GLU A 70 -3.01 13.89 -15.68
C GLU A 70 -3.37 12.77 -14.71
N ILE A 71 -4.36 13.02 -13.86
CA ILE A 71 -5.04 12.00 -13.07
C ILE A 71 -6.51 11.97 -13.45
N ILE A 72 -6.99 10.78 -13.85
CA ILE A 72 -8.37 10.54 -14.30
C ILE A 72 -9.03 9.66 -13.26
N PHE A 73 -10.19 10.08 -12.77
CA PHE A 73 -11.02 9.30 -11.86
C PHE A 73 -12.04 8.52 -12.67
N ASN A 74 -11.90 7.18 -12.63
CA ASN A 74 -12.69 6.26 -13.44
C ASN A 74 -14.04 5.97 -12.78
N ASP A 75 -15.06 5.70 -13.56
CA ASP A 75 -16.39 5.29 -13.08
C ASP A 75 -16.36 3.90 -12.41
N THR A 76 -15.25 3.18 -12.59
CA THR A 76 -14.99 1.88 -11.94
C THR A 76 -14.47 2.00 -10.50
N GLY A 77 -14.34 3.22 -9.97
CA GLY A 77 -13.87 3.45 -8.61
C GLY A 77 -12.36 3.42 -8.45
N THR A 78 -11.60 3.63 -9.53
CA THR A 78 -10.14 3.73 -9.53
C THR A 78 -9.69 5.10 -10.03
N ALA A 79 -8.40 5.44 -9.84
CA ALA A 79 -7.79 6.59 -10.48
C ALA A 79 -6.64 6.17 -11.39
N THR A 80 -6.59 6.70 -12.59
CA THR A 80 -5.49 6.50 -13.54
C THR A 80 -4.58 7.72 -13.55
N PHE A 81 -3.33 7.54 -13.13
CA PHE A 81 -2.26 8.53 -13.32
C PHE A 81 -1.48 8.14 -14.57
N GLN A 82 -1.53 8.99 -15.59
CA GLN A 82 -0.94 8.73 -16.89
C GLN A 82 -0.34 9.97 -17.53
N GLY A 83 0.47 9.76 -18.56
CA GLY A 83 1.08 10.86 -19.30
C GLY A 83 2.21 10.46 -20.20
N ARG A 84 3.11 11.41 -20.44
CA ARG A 84 4.34 11.21 -21.23
C ARG A 84 5.50 11.91 -20.56
N ILE A 85 6.55 11.15 -20.29
CA ILE A 85 7.83 11.67 -19.81
C ILE A 85 8.68 12.10 -20.99
N SER A 86 9.19 13.33 -20.95
CA SER A 86 10.23 13.86 -21.82
C SER A 86 11.52 14.08 -21.05
N LEU A 87 12.65 13.82 -21.67
CA LEU A 87 13.98 14.10 -21.10
C LEU A 87 14.56 15.44 -21.59
N GLU A 88 13.79 16.17 -22.38
CA GLU A 88 14.19 17.50 -22.86
C GLU A 88 14.31 18.48 -21.69
N ASN A 89 15.19 19.46 -21.86
CA ASN A 89 15.45 20.53 -20.88
C ASN A 89 15.81 20.03 -19.48
N ASN A 90 16.49 18.88 -19.38
CA ASN A 90 16.79 18.19 -18.12
C ASN A 90 15.54 17.79 -17.31
N GLY A 91 14.40 17.64 -17.97
CA GLY A 91 13.19 17.07 -17.41
C GLY A 91 13.34 15.57 -17.11
N GLY A 92 12.25 14.87 -16.98
CA GLY A 92 12.23 13.43 -16.82
C GLY A 92 11.45 12.92 -15.62
N PHE A 93 10.47 13.67 -15.11
CA PHE A 93 9.55 13.17 -14.11
C PHE A 93 8.12 13.71 -14.29
N ALA A 94 7.20 12.92 -13.79
CA ALA A 94 5.83 13.35 -13.52
C ALA A 94 5.41 12.80 -12.15
N SER A 95 4.58 13.54 -11.44
CA SER A 95 4.03 13.10 -10.15
C SER A 95 2.61 13.57 -9.94
N THR A 96 1.90 12.77 -9.14
CA THR A 96 0.62 13.16 -8.55
C THR A 96 0.68 12.96 -7.05
N ARG A 97 0.05 13.84 -6.29
CA ARG A 97 -0.02 13.72 -4.83
C ARG A 97 -1.31 14.28 -4.26
N SER A 98 -1.70 13.75 -3.11
CA SER A 98 -2.84 14.29 -2.36
C SER A 98 -2.56 15.71 -1.85
N LYS A 99 -3.60 16.50 -1.65
CA LYS A 99 -3.53 17.70 -0.82
C LYS A 99 -3.11 17.34 0.60
N SER A 100 -2.61 18.32 1.35
CA SER A 100 -2.19 18.08 2.74
C SER A 100 -3.38 17.73 3.62
N HIS A 101 -3.28 16.59 4.29
CA HIS A 101 -4.26 16.07 5.23
C HIS A 101 -3.55 15.31 6.36
N SER A 102 -4.01 15.45 7.61
CA SER A 102 -3.44 14.68 8.71
C SER A 102 -3.97 13.25 8.73
N TYR A 103 -3.18 12.30 8.27
CA TYR A 103 -3.56 10.89 8.23
C TYR A 103 -3.54 10.19 9.60
N ARG A 104 -2.84 10.76 10.59
CA ARG A 104 -2.75 10.24 11.97
C ARG A 104 -2.34 8.76 11.99
N LEU A 105 -1.16 8.45 11.45
CA LEU A 105 -0.66 7.08 11.28
C LEU A 105 0.21 6.59 12.45
N GLY A 106 0.19 7.24 13.60
CA GLY A 106 0.82 6.71 14.81
C GLY A 106 0.28 5.31 15.14
N GLY A 107 1.19 4.35 15.37
CA GLY A 107 0.84 2.96 15.65
C GLY A 107 0.49 2.09 14.43
N TYR A 108 0.66 2.61 13.21
CA TYR A 108 0.67 1.83 11.99
C TYR A 108 2.11 1.51 11.56
N ASN A 109 2.31 0.37 10.89
CA ASN A 109 3.62 -0.12 10.48
C ASN A 109 3.99 0.27 9.04
N GLY A 110 2.99 0.54 8.19
CA GLY A 110 3.25 0.83 6.78
C GLY A 110 2.00 1.18 5.98
N LEU A 111 2.21 1.33 4.67
CA LEU A 111 1.16 1.53 3.68
C LEU A 111 0.95 0.25 2.86
N HIS A 112 -0.28 -0.01 2.50
CA HIS A 112 -0.68 -1.06 1.59
C HIS A 112 -1.42 -0.41 0.42
N VAL A 113 -0.95 -0.62 -0.80
CA VAL A 113 -1.52 -0.01 -2.00
C VAL A 113 -1.91 -1.08 -3.00
N ARG A 114 -3.04 -0.90 -3.68
CA ARG A 114 -3.47 -1.75 -4.80
C ARG A 114 -3.39 -0.94 -6.08
N ILE A 115 -2.55 -1.43 -7.01
CA ILE A 115 -2.24 -0.73 -8.26
C ILE A 115 -2.16 -1.70 -9.45
N GLN A 116 -2.33 -1.17 -10.65
CA GLN A 116 -2.02 -1.85 -11.90
C GLN A 116 -1.14 -0.92 -12.76
N GLY A 117 0.04 -1.37 -13.15
CA GLY A 117 0.99 -0.55 -13.92
C GLY A 117 1.19 -1.06 -15.34
N ASP A 118 2.13 -0.42 -16.02
CA ASP A 118 2.47 -0.64 -17.44
C ASP A 118 3.83 -1.34 -17.66
N GLY A 119 4.42 -1.89 -16.57
CA GLY A 119 5.74 -2.52 -16.60
C GLY A 119 6.89 -1.57 -16.28
N LYS A 120 6.60 -0.31 -15.97
CA LYS A 120 7.61 0.67 -15.55
C LYS A 120 7.80 0.67 -14.03
N ASP A 121 8.88 1.32 -13.60
CA ASP A 121 9.18 1.57 -12.21
C ASP A 121 8.52 2.86 -11.73
N TYR A 122 7.86 2.78 -10.59
CA TYR A 122 7.22 3.89 -9.94
C TYR A 122 7.75 4.10 -8.53
N GLN A 123 7.39 5.21 -7.93
CA GLN A 123 7.74 5.56 -6.57
C GLN A 123 6.47 5.93 -5.80
N LEU A 124 6.22 5.23 -4.70
CA LEU A 124 5.29 5.70 -3.68
C LEU A 124 6.02 6.78 -2.87
N ARG A 125 5.38 7.93 -2.73
CA ARG A 125 5.94 9.08 -2.03
C ARG A 125 5.04 9.51 -0.89
N VAL A 126 5.65 9.83 0.24
CA VAL A 126 4.95 10.44 1.37
C VAL A 126 5.71 11.68 1.83
N ARG A 127 4.98 12.63 2.42
CA ARG A 127 5.54 13.88 2.97
C ARG A 127 4.98 14.12 4.37
N THR A 128 5.81 14.69 5.21
CA THR A 128 5.49 14.98 6.62
C THR A 128 5.22 16.46 6.86
N ASP A 129 5.20 17.25 5.81
CA ASP A 129 4.87 18.67 5.86
C ASP A 129 4.07 19.09 4.61
N ASN A 130 3.53 20.29 4.62
CA ASN A 130 2.75 20.88 3.54
C ASN A 130 3.55 21.78 2.58
N ARG A 131 4.88 21.83 2.73
CA ARG A 131 5.71 22.68 1.86
C ARG A 131 5.65 22.16 0.43
N PHE A 132 5.57 23.06 -0.53
CA PHE A 132 5.57 22.69 -1.94
C PHE A 132 6.85 21.95 -2.33
N ASP A 133 8.02 22.48 -1.90
CA ASP A 133 9.34 21.90 -2.13
C ASP A 133 10.00 21.61 -0.78
N GLY A 134 10.24 20.36 -0.48
CA GLY A 134 10.80 19.90 0.78
C GLY A 134 11.15 18.41 0.71
N ILE A 135 11.60 17.88 1.85
CA ILE A 135 11.90 16.46 1.97
C ILE A 135 10.64 15.64 1.69
N SER A 136 10.80 14.58 0.90
CA SER A 136 9.81 13.51 0.76
C SER A 136 10.47 12.17 1.03
N TYR A 137 9.68 11.19 1.41
CA TYR A 137 10.15 9.84 1.67
C TYR A 137 9.68 8.95 0.52
N ARG A 138 10.58 8.15 -0.03
CA ARG A 138 10.42 7.39 -1.25
C ARG A 138 10.51 5.90 -1.00
N TYR A 139 9.56 5.15 -1.55
CA TYR A 139 9.68 3.72 -1.81
C TYR A 139 9.57 3.47 -3.32
N ARG A 140 10.49 2.67 -3.89
CA ARG A 140 10.49 2.29 -5.31
C ARG A 140 9.89 0.92 -5.50
N PHE A 141 9.10 0.75 -6.56
CA PHE A 141 8.55 -0.54 -6.94
C PHE A 141 8.44 -0.66 -8.47
N ALA A 142 8.69 -1.85 -8.97
CA ALA A 142 8.44 -2.22 -10.36
C ALA A 142 6.99 -2.68 -10.51
N THR A 143 6.40 -2.43 -11.68
CA THR A 143 5.07 -2.94 -12.01
C THR A 143 5.14 -4.04 -13.06
N GLN A 144 4.08 -4.82 -13.17
CA GLN A 144 3.88 -5.78 -14.25
C GLN A 144 2.76 -5.27 -15.14
N PRO A 145 2.92 -5.33 -16.49
CA PRO A 145 1.90 -4.84 -17.39
C PRO A 145 0.54 -5.49 -17.12
N GLU A 146 -0.49 -4.66 -17.05
CA GLU A 146 -1.90 -5.07 -16.92
C GLU A 146 -2.20 -6.01 -15.73
N THR A 147 -1.32 -6.04 -14.73
CA THR A 147 -1.45 -6.92 -13.56
C THR A 147 -1.74 -6.10 -12.32
N TRP A 148 -2.84 -6.42 -11.63
CA TRP A 148 -3.13 -5.85 -10.31
C TRP A 148 -2.17 -6.38 -9.26
N MET A 149 -1.50 -5.49 -8.58
CA MET A 149 -0.52 -5.77 -7.54
C MET A 149 -0.96 -5.18 -6.20
N ASN A 150 -0.75 -5.94 -5.14
CA ASN A 150 -0.90 -5.48 -3.77
C ASN A 150 0.50 -5.29 -3.17
N ILE A 151 0.87 -4.06 -2.86
CA ILE A 151 2.22 -3.72 -2.39
C ILE A 151 2.13 -3.23 -0.95
N ARG A 152 2.69 -3.99 -0.01
CA ARG A 152 2.85 -3.60 1.38
C ARG A 152 4.22 -2.97 1.58
N VAL A 153 4.25 -1.75 2.08
CA VAL A 153 5.46 -0.95 2.25
C VAL A 153 5.60 -0.56 3.72
N PRO A 154 6.51 -1.21 4.46
CA PRO A 154 6.83 -0.77 5.82
C PRO A 154 7.36 0.67 5.83
N PHE A 155 7.02 1.45 6.84
CA PHE A 155 7.55 2.82 6.96
C PHE A 155 9.07 2.86 7.07
N SER A 156 9.69 1.80 7.59
CA SER A 156 11.15 1.67 7.67
C SER A 156 11.85 1.57 6.31
N GLU A 157 11.14 1.21 5.24
CA GLU A 157 11.70 1.10 3.88
C GLU A 157 11.63 2.41 3.08
N PHE A 158 10.99 3.42 3.63
CA PHE A 158 10.95 4.73 2.98
C PHE A 158 12.26 5.48 3.18
N VAL A 159 12.85 5.95 2.08
CA VAL A 159 14.13 6.65 2.05
C VAL A 159 13.89 8.15 1.87
N PRO A 160 14.45 9.02 2.76
CA PRO A 160 14.31 10.47 2.62
C PRO A 160 15.06 10.98 1.38
N VAL A 161 14.38 11.81 0.58
CA VAL A 161 14.93 12.39 -0.64
C VAL A 161 14.54 13.86 -0.78
N PHE A 162 15.42 14.63 -1.39
CA PHE A 162 15.19 16.01 -1.81
C PHE A 162 15.64 16.17 -3.26
N ARG A 163 14.76 16.62 -4.14
CA ARG A 163 15.05 16.78 -5.58
C ARG A 163 15.76 15.56 -6.19
N GLY A 164 15.22 14.36 -5.91
CA GLY A 164 15.74 13.08 -6.41
C GLY A 164 16.98 12.52 -5.68
N ARG A 165 17.65 13.31 -4.82
CA ARG A 165 18.88 12.91 -4.11
C ARG A 165 18.55 12.39 -2.71
N ILE A 166 19.12 11.24 -2.32
CA ILE A 166 18.99 10.68 -0.98
C ILE A 166 19.65 11.64 0.04
N GLN A 167 18.97 11.79 1.18
CA GLN A 167 19.40 12.67 2.27
C GLN A 167 19.79 11.82 3.49
N SER A 168 21.08 11.55 3.66
CA SER A 168 21.59 10.71 4.76
C SER A 168 21.45 11.35 6.15
N ASN A 169 21.33 12.68 6.22
CA ASN A 169 21.26 13.43 7.49
C ASN A 169 19.82 13.76 7.90
N VAL A 170 18.83 13.09 7.30
CA VAL A 170 17.43 13.27 7.63
C VAL A 170 16.94 12.05 8.40
N SER A 171 16.22 12.28 9.48
CA SER A 171 15.63 11.22 10.30
C SER A 171 14.70 10.32 9.48
N PRO A 172 14.55 9.05 9.86
CA PRO A 172 13.51 8.19 9.32
C PRO A 172 12.12 8.86 9.38
N ILE A 173 11.22 8.39 8.56
CA ILE A 173 9.85 8.90 8.52
C ILE A 173 9.17 8.75 9.89
N SER A 174 8.43 9.79 10.30
CA SER A 174 7.56 9.81 11.46
C SER A 174 6.11 9.60 10.98
N PRO A 175 5.52 8.40 11.17
CA PRO A 175 4.22 8.08 10.57
C PRO A 175 3.08 9.00 11.00
N GLU A 176 3.10 9.48 12.24
CA GLU A 176 2.10 10.43 12.78
C GLU A 176 2.12 11.78 12.07
N GLN A 177 3.26 12.16 11.44
CA GLN A 177 3.44 13.42 10.74
C GLN A 177 3.09 13.32 9.25
N ILE A 178 2.75 12.14 8.72
CA ILE A 178 2.42 12.00 7.30
C ILE A 178 1.20 12.85 6.95
N GLN A 179 1.38 13.73 5.96
CA GLN A 179 0.35 14.65 5.49
C GLN A 179 0.02 14.49 4.01
N GLN A 180 0.90 13.94 3.19
CA GLN A 180 0.64 13.74 1.77
C GLN A 180 1.15 12.36 1.34
N VAL A 181 0.38 11.74 0.44
CA VAL A 181 0.73 10.50 -0.25
C VAL A 181 0.65 10.76 -1.76
N GLY A 182 1.50 10.14 -2.54
CA GLY A 182 1.48 10.31 -3.98
C GLY A 182 2.32 9.31 -4.74
N PHE A 183 2.29 9.42 -6.05
CA PHE A 183 3.05 8.59 -6.96
C PHE A 183 3.93 9.45 -7.86
N LEU A 184 5.08 8.92 -8.20
CA LEU A 184 6.01 9.59 -9.09
C LEU A 184 6.64 8.57 -10.04
N ILE A 185 6.80 8.97 -11.30
CA ILE A 185 7.63 8.28 -12.28
C ILE A 185 8.80 9.17 -12.66
N SER A 186 10.00 8.60 -12.73
CA SER A 186 11.24 9.29 -13.08
C SER A 186 12.28 8.30 -13.66
N ASP A 187 13.57 8.56 -13.39
CA ASP A 187 14.67 7.63 -13.68
C ASP A 187 14.88 7.38 -15.17
N LYS A 188 14.69 8.46 -15.97
CA LYS A 188 14.88 8.47 -17.43
C LYS A 188 13.97 7.50 -18.21
N GLN A 189 12.82 7.16 -17.66
CA GLN A 189 11.82 6.32 -18.30
C GLN A 189 10.98 7.13 -19.29
N ALA A 190 11.59 7.62 -20.36
CA ALA A 190 10.93 8.42 -21.39
C ALA A 190 9.75 7.70 -22.06
N GLY A 191 8.82 8.45 -22.58
CA GLY A 191 7.66 7.95 -23.32
C GLY A 191 6.38 7.91 -22.48
N LYS A 192 5.36 7.23 -22.99
CA LYS A 192 4.06 7.09 -22.31
C LYS A 192 4.20 6.27 -21.05
N PHE A 193 3.39 6.59 -20.05
CA PHE A 193 3.27 5.81 -18.82
C PHE A 193 1.81 5.78 -18.36
N ARG A 194 1.46 4.73 -17.61
CA ARG A 194 0.13 4.57 -17.01
C ARG A 194 0.22 3.69 -15.76
N ILE A 195 -0.31 4.19 -14.65
CA ILE A 195 -0.57 3.42 -13.44
C ILE A 195 -2.00 3.69 -12.98
N GLU A 196 -2.74 2.63 -12.70
CA GLU A 196 -4.08 2.69 -12.15
C GLU A 196 -4.02 2.35 -10.66
N ILE A 197 -4.76 3.09 -9.84
CA ILE A 197 -4.72 3.01 -8.38
C ILE A 197 -6.15 2.76 -7.90
N ASP A 198 -6.34 1.71 -7.11
CA ASP A 198 -7.63 1.36 -6.53
C ASP A 198 -7.79 2.01 -5.15
N TRP A 199 -6.88 1.73 -4.24
CA TRP A 199 -6.92 2.27 -2.89
C TRP A 199 -5.54 2.36 -2.24
N ILE A 200 -5.46 3.15 -1.19
CA ILE A 200 -4.30 3.23 -0.28
C ILE A 200 -4.81 3.01 1.14
N LYS A 201 -4.23 2.03 1.85
CA LYS A 201 -4.51 1.69 3.24
C LYS A 201 -3.27 1.85 4.10
N ALA A 202 -3.47 2.00 5.40
CA ALA A 202 -2.43 1.78 6.41
C ALA A 202 -2.68 0.44 7.10
N TYR A 203 -1.61 -0.27 7.48
CA TYR A 203 -1.67 -1.55 8.18
C TYR A 203 -0.85 -1.53 9.47
N LYS A 204 -1.27 -2.34 10.44
CA LYS A 204 -0.57 -2.60 11.71
C LYS A 204 0.23 -3.89 11.63
#